data_4456192bb2ce6ae634ab2d125e5fedca
#
_entry.id   4456192bb2ce6ae634ab2d125e5fedca
#
_cell.length_a   1.000
_cell.length_b   1.000
_cell.length_c   1.000
_cell.angle_alpha   90.00
_cell.angle_beta   90.00
_cell.angle_gamma   90.00
#
_symmetry.space_group_name_H-M   'P 1'
#
loop_
_entity.id
_entity.type
_entity.pdbx_description
1 polymer ?
#
loop_
_entity_poly.entity_id
_entity_poly.type
_entity_poly.pdbx_seq_one_letter_code
_entity_poly.pdbx_strand_id
1 'polypeptide(L)'
;MRFTEKLAALALALCLCLGLANNALAATFTDAHGNVIELDDSLEAYSEAALLGAEDAARSGETNLGDLWTDALRWFAVSGAINGAFDEDDVIAGNASLEADAEHIVALWNGGNLRADIPEGKFGAEALAEVLPYPNKVAVVYMTGAQLLEALEAASQALPYTQDTAAACASFMQVSGLSYTVDTGKEFDRGEAYGDHWFKAASLGRVSIAQVNGLPFDADSTYAVITSNANFNGMDSSYAFKAAAEQNDKSTITTAVVRDVIWQYIAEALGNVVGAEYAAPQARISIE
;
A
#
# COMPACT_ATOMS: atom_id res chain seq x y z
N MET A 1 -0.93 36.13 26.35
CA MET A 1 0.38 35.49 26.26
C MET A 1 1.04 36.00 25.00
N ARG A 2 2.27 36.41 25.06
CA ARG A 2 2.85 37.49 24.29
C ARG A 2 3.41 37.04 22.95
N PHE A 3 3.20 37.87 21.95
CA PHE A 3 3.70 37.69 20.56
C PHE A 3 5.21 37.36 20.44
N THR A 4 5.99 37.74 21.45
CA THR A 4 7.42 37.47 21.58
C THR A 4 7.77 36.03 21.91
N GLU A 5 6.87 35.27 22.56
CA GLU A 5 7.13 33.85 22.91
C GLU A 5 6.89 32.90 21.71
N LYS A 6 5.98 33.27 20.81
CA LYS A 6 5.74 32.51 19.56
C LYS A 6 6.87 32.72 18.53
N LEU A 7 7.48 33.90 18.49
CA LEU A 7 8.65 34.15 17.65
C LEU A 7 9.90 33.42 18.13
N ALA A 8 10.06 33.25 19.46
CA ALA A 8 11.19 32.51 20.04
C ALA A 8 11.04 31.00 19.78
N ALA A 9 9.83 30.45 19.82
CA ALA A 9 9.57 29.03 19.51
C ALA A 9 9.78 28.73 18.01
N LEU A 10 9.38 29.65 17.13
CA LEU A 10 9.58 29.50 15.68
C LEU A 10 11.07 29.65 15.30
N ALA A 11 11.82 30.55 15.96
CA ALA A 11 13.26 30.70 15.77
C ALA A 11 14.03 29.48 16.31
N LEU A 12 13.57 28.85 17.39
CA LEU A 12 14.21 27.66 17.95
C LEU A 12 13.94 26.42 17.06
N ALA A 13 12.75 26.30 16.46
CA ALA A 13 12.46 25.25 15.48
C ALA A 13 13.27 25.43 14.19
N LEU A 14 13.44 26.67 13.72
CA LEU A 14 14.24 26.96 12.53
C LEU A 14 15.76 26.78 12.79
N CYS A 15 16.24 27.06 14.00
CA CYS A 15 17.64 26.79 14.38
C CYS A 15 17.91 25.27 14.57
N LEU A 16 16.93 24.48 15.01
CA LEU A 16 17.06 23.01 15.05
C LEU A 16 17.12 22.41 13.64
N CYS A 17 16.43 23.00 12.67
CA CYS A 17 16.52 22.55 11.26
C CYS A 17 17.82 22.99 10.56
N LEU A 18 18.51 24.03 11.05
CA LEU A 18 19.77 24.51 10.49
C LEU A 18 21.02 24.01 11.23
N GLY A 19 20.84 23.35 12.38
CA GLY A 19 21.95 22.85 13.22
C GLY A 19 22.24 21.35 13.09
N LEU A 20 21.46 20.62 12.28
CA LEU A 20 21.68 19.19 11.97
C LEU A 20 22.26 19.00 10.56
N ALA A 21 22.97 20.00 10.06
CA ALA A 21 23.86 19.77 8.95
C ALA A 21 25.12 19.08 9.46
N ASN A 22 25.24 17.80 9.07
CA ASN A 22 26.47 17.01 9.00
C ASN A 22 26.98 16.34 10.27
N ASN A 23 26.49 15.16 10.45
CA ASN A 23 27.25 13.90 10.38
C ASN A 23 26.15 12.81 10.26
N ALA A 24 25.69 12.54 9.04
CA ALA A 24 25.12 11.25 8.73
C ALA A 24 26.25 10.26 9.02
N LEU A 25 26.27 9.73 10.24
CA LEU A 25 27.08 8.56 10.54
C LEU A 25 26.46 7.46 9.69
N ALA A 26 27.23 6.98 8.73
CA ALA A 26 26.83 5.82 7.95
C ALA A 26 26.34 4.76 8.92
N ALA A 27 25.08 4.35 8.81
CA ALA A 27 24.57 3.26 9.62
C ALA A 27 25.33 2.01 9.19
N THR A 28 25.79 1.24 10.16
CA THR A 28 26.42 -0.05 9.88
C THR A 28 25.56 -1.15 10.46
N PHE A 29 25.31 -2.18 9.69
CA PHE A 29 24.67 -3.41 10.19
C PHE A 29 25.41 -4.63 9.65
N THR A 30 25.14 -5.79 10.21
CA THR A 30 25.69 -7.07 9.74
C THR A 30 24.56 -7.83 9.06
N ASP A 31 24.74 -8.15 7.78
CA ASP A 31 23.76 -8.90 7.00
C ASP A 31 23.67 -10.37 7.44
N ALA A 32 22.71 -11.13 6.86
CA ALA A 32 22.50 -12.54 7.18
C ALA A 32 23.72 -13.42 6.82
N HIS A 33 24.63 -12.93 5.99
CA HIS A 33 25.85 -13.61 5.58
C HIS A 33 27.08 -13.23 6.42
N GLY A 34 26.90 -12.31 7.40
CA GLY A 34 27.97 -11.85 8.29
C GLY A 34 28.82 -10.72 7.73
N ASN A 35 28.42 -10.09 6.62
CA ASN A 35 29.11 -8.93 6.06
C ASN A 35 28.69 -7.66 6.82
N VAL A 36 29.66 -6.78 7.07
CA VAL A 36 29.38 -5.44 7.61
C VAL A 36 29.05 -4.51 6.44
N ILE A 37 27.83 -3.98 6.45
CA ILE A 37 27.32 -3.06 5.44
C ILE A 37 27.27 -1.66 6.02
N GLU A 38 27.84 -0.68 5.31
CA GLU A 38 27.74 0.75 5.64
C GLU A 38 26.71 1.39 4.71
N LEU A 39 25.74 2.12 5.25
CA LEU A 39 24.72 2.86 4.51
C LEU A 39 24.86 4.35 4.71
N ASP A 40 24.60 5.14 3.68
CA ASP A 40 24.27 6.55 3.84
C ASP A 40 22.81 6.65 4.30
N ASP A 41 22.59 6.90 5.58
CA ASP A 41 21.28 6.88 6.25
C ASP A 41 20.21 7.72 5.56
N SER A 42 20.61 8.72 4.80
CA SER A 42 19.67 9.63 4.11
C SER A 42 19.28 9.18 2.70
N LEU A 43 20.09 8.33 2.07
CA LEU A 43 20.01 8.06 0.63
C LEU A 43 20.00 6.58 0.28
N GLU A 44 20.37 5.68 1.18
CA GLU A 44 20.53 4.26 0.91
C GLU A 44 19.73 3.40 1.88
N ALA A 45 19.19 2.31 1.34
CA ALA A 45 18.65 1.17 2.08
C ALA A 45 19.33 -0.12 1.59
N TYR A 46 19.12 -1.21 2.31
CA TYR A 46 19.63 -2.53 1.95
C TYR A 46 18.51 -3.55 2.01
N SER A 47 18.45 -4.42 1.00
CA SER A 47 17.57 -5.58 1.03
C SER A 47 18.37 -6.87 1.17
N GLU A 48 18.02 -7.70 2.17
CA GLU A 48 18.65 -9.01 2.40
C GLU A 48 18.25 -10.07 1.35
N ALA A 49 17.25 -9.78 0.53
CA ALA A 49 16.78 -10.65 -0.55
C ALA A 49 16.32 -9.82 -1.74
N ALA A 50 16.26 -10.42 -2.91
CA ALA A 50 15.60 -9.81 -4.06
C ALA A 50 14.09 -9.67 -3.78
N LEU A 51 13.56 -8.46 -4.00
CA LEU A 51 12.14 -8.14 -3.85
C LEU A 51 11.49 -8.21 -5.23
N LEU A 52 10.69 -9.24 -5.43
CA LEU A 52 10.06 -9.54 -6.72
C LEU A 52 8.72 -8.83 -6.82
N GLY A 53 8.55 -8.01 -7.84
CA GLY A 53 7.34 -7.22 -8.07
C GLY A 53 7.10 -6.88 -9.53
N ALA A 54 8.02 -7.31 -10.43
CA ALA A 54 7.86 -7.09 -11.87
C ALA A 54 6.51 -7.63 -12.38
N GLU A 55 5.99 -7.00 -13.41
CA GLU A 55 4.59 -7.10 -13.89
C GLU A 55 3.96 -8.49 -13.80
N ASP A 56 4.62 -9.52 -14.32
CA ASP A 56 4.03 -10.85 -14.41
C ASP A 56 3.89 -11.52 -13.03
N ALA A 57 4.85 -11.30 -12.14
CA ALA A 57 4.81 -11.84 -10.78
C ALA A 57 3.67 -11.22 -9.97
N ALA A 58 3.63 -9.89 -9.89
CA ALA A 58 2.65 -9.17 -9.08
C ALA A 58 1.21 -9.25 -9.63
N ARG A 59 1.05 -9.62 -10.91
CA ARG A 59 -0.26 -9.84 -11.54
C ARG A 59 -0.76 -11.29 -11.41
N SER A 60 0.12 -12.23 -11.09
CA SER A 60 -0.21 -13.66 -11.05
C SER A 60 -0.36 -14.25 -9.65
N GLY A 61 0.13 -13.54 -8.63
CA GLY A 61 0.11 -14.01 -7.25
C GLY A 61 0.68 -12.99 -6.27
N GLU A 62 0.79 -13.41 -5.02
CA GLU A 62 1.43 -12.65 -3.96
C GLU A 62 2.93 -12.52 -4.24
N THR A 63 3.49 -11.34 -3.95
CA THR A 63 4.92 -11.11 -4.08
C THR A 63 5.47 -10.43 -2.82
N ASN A 64 6.72 -10.70 -2.49
CA ASN A 64 7.37 -10.10 -1.33
C ASN A 64 7.54 -8.58 -1.46
N LEU A 65 7.69 -8.03 -2.68
CA LEU A 65 7.63 -6.59 -2.90
C LEU A 65 6.21 -6.03 -2.70
N GLY A 66 5.19 -6.79 -3.12
CA GLY A 66 3.78 -6.45 -2.87
C GLY A 66 3.46 -6.42 -1.38
N ASP A 67 4.01 -7.36 -0.61
CA ASP A 67 3.89 -7.38 0.85
C ASP A 67 4.55 -6.16 1.49
N LEU A 68 5.82 -5.86 1.14
CA LEU A 68 6.53 -4.66 1.61
C LEU A 68 5.75 -3.39 1.29
N TRP A 69 5.22 -3.29 0.06
CA TRP A 69 4.47 -2.12 -0.41
C TRP A 69 3.21 -1.89 0.38
N THR A 70 2.43 -2.95 0.57
CA THR A 70 1.16 -2.86 1.30
C THR A 70 1.36 -2.71 2.81
N ASP A 71 2.44 -3.30 3.38
CA ASP A 71 2.81 -3.09 4.78
C ASP A 71 3.19 -1.64 5.05
N ALA A 72 3.94 -1.01 4.14
CA ALA A 72 4.28 0.40 4.25
C ALA A 72 3.04 1.30 4.25
N LEU A 73 2.09 1.06 3.34
CA LEU A 73 0.83 1.80 3.28
C LEU A 73 0.00 1.61 4.56
N ARG A 74 -0.10 0.37 5.05
CA ARG A 74 -0.81 0.08 6.29
C ARG A 74 -0.12 0.71 7.50
N TRP A 75 1.22 0.62 7.58
CA TRP A 75 2.00 1.26 8.63
C TRP A 75 1.79 2.77 8.67
N PHE A 76 1.78 3.43 7.52
CA PHE A 76 1.54 4.88 7.42
C PHE A 76 0.22 5.29 8.06
N ALA A 77 -0.81 4.46 7.92
CA ALA A 77 -2.11 4.67 8.55
C ALA A 77 -2.11 4.32 10.04
N VAL A 78 -1.61 3.14 10.42
CA VAL A 78 -1.63 2.63 11.80
C VAL A 78 -0.73 3.44 12.73
N SER A 79 0.41 3.94 12.25
CA SER A 79 1.31 4.82 13.03
C SER A 79 0.72 6.21 13.28
N GLY A 80 -0.33 6.56 12.56
CA GLY A 80 -0.93 7.90 12.58
C GLY A 80 -0.22 8.93 11.71
N ALA A 81 0.85 8.57 11.00
CA ALA A 81 1.58 9.48 10.09
C ALA A 81 0.67 10.03 8.97
N ILE A 82 -0.30 9.24 8.53
CA ILE A 82 -1.30 9.64 7.53
C ILE A 82 -2.09 10.90 7.93
N ASN A 83 -2.24 11.16 9.24
CA ASN A 83 -3.01 12.32 9.72
C ASN A 83 -2.36 13.67 9.36
N GLY A 84 -1.06 13.68 9.08
CA GLY A 84 -0.35 14.84 8.56
C GLY A 84 -0.52 15.07 7.05
N ALA A 85 -1.20 14.17 6.36
CA ALA A 85 -1.34 14.18 4.91
C ALA A 85 -2.76 14.50 4.41
N PHE A 86 -3.71 14.77 5.31
CA PHE A 86 -5.02 15.32 4.94
C PHE A 86 -4.85 16.78 4.52
N ASP A 87 -5.51 17.21 3.47
CA ASP A 87 -5.41 18.59 2.99
C ASP A 87 -6.32 19.58 3.77
N GLU A 88 -6.22 20.87 3.45
CA GLU A 88 -7.00 21.91 4.15
C GLU A 88 -8.50 21.75 3.93
N ASP A 89 -8.92 21.26 2.76
CA ASP A 89 -10.34 21.06 2.43
C ASP A 89 -10.90 19.88 3.23
N ASP A 90 -10.14 18.79 3.39
CA ASP A 90 -10.49 17.65 4.25
C ASP A 90 -10.67 18.11 5.71
N VAL A 91 -9.72 18.90 6.22
CA VAL A 91 -9.76 19.42 7.59
C VAL A 91 -10.98 20.34 7.82
N ILE A 92 -11.30 21.19 6.84
CA ILE A 92 -12.49 22.07 6.89
C ILE A 92 -13.77 21.24 6.85
N ALA A 93 -13.80 20.14 6.11
CA ALA A 93 -14.92 19.20 6.06
C ALA A 93 -15.08 18.36 7.35
N GLY A 94 -14.12 18.44 8.28
CA GLY A 94 -14.12 17.69 9.53
C GLY A 94 -13.34 16.37 9.46
N ASN A 95 -12.65 16.09 8.36
CA ASN A 95 -11.86 14.87 8.13
C ASN A 95 -10.37 15.12 8.43
N ALA A 96 -10.07 15.60 9.63
CA ALA A 96 -8.69 15.95 10.03
C ALA A 96 -7.84 14.76 10.44
N SER A 97 -8.40 13.57 10.51
CA SER A 97 -7.71 12.33 10.93
C SER A 97 -8.41 11.09 10.39
N LEU A 98 -7.61 10.02 10.27
CA LEU A 98 -8.15 8.70 9.97
C LEU A 98 -9.04 8.21 11.12
N GLU A 99 -10.30 7.89 10.83
CA GLU A 99 -11.26 7.42 11.80
C GLU A 99 -11.43 5.88 11.72
N ALA A 100 -10.37 5.16 12.06
CA ALA A 100 -10.39 3.70 12.19
C ALA A 100 -9.34 3.26 13.19
N ASP A 101 -9.62 2.20 13.93
CA ASP A 101 -8.61 1.53 14.75
C ASP A 101 -7.77 0.56 13.89
N ALA A 102 -6.64 0.10 14.44
CA ALA A 102 -5.70 -0.74 13.72
C ALA A 102 -6.30 -2.09 13.27
N GLU A 103 -7.37 -2.56 13.92
CA GLU A 103 -8.05 -3.82 13.60
C GLU A 103 -8.90 -3.68 12.32
N HIS A 104 -9.32 -2.46 11.99
CA HIS A 104 -10.12 -2.14 10.81
C HIS A 104 -9.34 -1.42 9.69
N ILE A 105 -8.01 -1.32 9.80
CA ILE A 105 -7.15 -0.74 8.76
C ILE A 105 -6.51 -1.85 7.94
N VAL A 106 -6.75 -1.83 6.63
CA VAL A 106 -6.13 -2.72 5.64
C VAL A 106 -5.50 -1.91 4.52
N ALA A 107 -4.53 -2.48 3.82
CA ALA A 107 -3.97 -1.86 2.62
C ALA A 107 -4.10 -2.79 1.42
N LEU A 108 -4.50 -2.22 0.28
CA LEU A 108 -4.65 -2.90 -1.00
C LEU A 108 -3.92 -2.14 -2.10
N TRP A 109 -3.14 -2.88 -2.90
CA TRP A 109 -2.38 -2.31 -4.01
C TRP A 109 -2.47 -3.19 -5.24
N ASN A 110 -2.87 -2.64 -6.38
CA ASN A 110 -2.96 -3.42 -7.61
C ASN A 110 -1.56 -3.76 -8.17
N GLY A 111 -1.33 -5.06 -8.40
CA GLY A 111 -0.05 -5.62 -8.85
C GLY A 111 0.42 -5.03 -10.18
N GLY A 112 -0.49 -4.63 -11.05
CA GLY A 112 -0.16 -3.96 -12.31
C GLY A 112 0.58 -2.63 -12.17
N ASN A 113 0.62 -2.03 -10.98
CA ASN A 113 1.38 -0.82 -10.69
C ASN A 113 2.79 -1.08 -10.14
N LEU A 114 3.15 -2.34 -9.89
CA LEU A 114 4.54 -2.73 -9.60
C LEU A 114 5.21 -3.08 -10.94
N ARG A 115 6.29 -2.35 -11.30
CA ARG A 115 6.86 -2.40 -12.66
C ARG A 115 8.28 -2.95 -12.71
N ALA A 116 8.94 -3.11 -11.57
CA ALA A 116 10.31 -3.59 -11.49
C ALA A 116 10.51 -4.39 -10.21
N ASP A 117 11.57 -5.18 -10.19
CA ASP A 117 12.11 -5.81 -8.99
C ASP A 117 13.12 -4.89 -8.33
N ILE A 118 13.36 -5.09 -7.03
CA ILE A 118 14.50 -4.49 -6.33
C ILE A 118 15.48 -5.64 -6.04
N PRO A 119 16.72 -5.60 -6.56
CA PRO A 119 17.69 -6.67 -6.32
C PRO A 119 18.14 -6.69 -4.85
N GLU A 120 18.64 -7.83 -4.40
CA GLU A 120 19.36 -7.95 -3.14
C GLU A 120 20.55 -6.98 -3.12
N GLY A 121 20.81 -6.37 -1.98
CA GLY A 121 21.89 -5.42 -1.79
C GLY A 121 21.42 -3.99 -1.56
N LYS A 122 22.31 -3.03 -1.77
CA LYS A 122 22.02 -1.61 -1.60
C LYS A 122 21.11 -1.07 -2.70
N PHE A 123 20.19 -0.21 -2.33
CA PHE A 123 19.33 0.53 -3.25
C PHE A 123 18.98 1.91 -2.69
N GLY A 124 18.59 2.82 -3.56
CA GLY A 124 18.14 4.16 -3.19
C GLY A 124 16.69 4.42 -3.62
N ALA A 125 16.24 5.65 -3.45
CA ALA A 125 14.88 6.08 -3.82
C ALA A 125 14.59 5.94 -5.33
N GLU A 126 15.62 5.92 -6.18
CA GLU A 126 15.49 5.67 -7.62
C GLU A 126 14.93 4.29 -7.93
N ALA A 127 15.28 3.25 -7.14
CA ALA A 127 14.70 1.92 -7.31
C ALA A 127 13.17 1.94 -7.09
N LEU A 128 12.68 2.71 -6.11
CA LEU A 128 11.23 2.90 -5.92
C LEU A 128 10.58 3.63 -7.10
N ALA A 129 11.32 4.51 -7.78
CA ALA A 129 10.81 5.18 -8.98
C ALA A 129 10.74 4.26 -10.20
N GLU A 130 11.58 3.23 -10.28
CA GLU A 130 11.48 2.17 -11.28
C GLU A 130 10.30 1.23 -10.97
N VAL A 131 10.10 0.87 -9.70
CA VAL A 131 8.95 0.07 -9.26
C VAL A 131 7.63 0.79 -9.54
N LEU A 132 7.53 2.07 -9.20
CA LEU A 132 6.33 2.89 -9.41
C LEU A 132 6.69 4.19 -10.14
N PRO A 133 6.68 4.22 -11.48
CA PRO A 133 7.04 5.40 -12.26
C PRO A 133 5.99 6.53 -12.20
N TYR A 134 4.83 6.28 -11.62
CA TYR A 134 3.73 7.23 -11.54
C TYR A 134 3.71 7.99 -10.20
N PRO A 135 3.32 9.27 -10.18
CA PRO A 135 3.20 10.05 -8.94
C PRO A 135 1.87 9.76 -8.21
N ASN A 136 1.63 8.47 -7.91
CA ASN A 136 0.43 8.07 -7.19
C ASN A 136 0.42 8.65 -5.77
N LYS A 137 -0.76 9.11 -5.35
CA LYS A 137 -1.02 9.55 -3.98
C LYS A 137 -1.68 8.44 -3.19
N VAL A 138 -1.47 8.45 -1.89
CA VAL A 138 -2.20 7.59 -0.95
C VAL A 138 -3.65 8.06 -0.87
N ALA A 139 -4.57 7.13 -0.88
CA ALA A 139 -5.99 7.38 -0.66
C ALA A 139 -6.53 6.49 0.46
N VAL A 140 -7.54 7.00 1.15
CA VAL A 140 -8.34 6.28 2.14
C VAL A 140 -9.72 6.07 1.57
N VAL A 141 -10.18 4.82 1.53
CA VAL A 141 -11.56 4.49 1.14
C VAL A 141 -12.21 3.71 2.28
N TYR A 142 -13.29 4.23 2.83
CA TYR A 142 -14.08 3.50 3.82
C TYR A 142 -15.07 2.57 3.11
N MET A 143 -14.87 1.26 3.29
CA MET A 143 -15.64 0.20 2.64
C MET A 143 -16.26 -0.71 3.67
N THR A 144 -17.49 -1.18 3.44
CA THR A 144 -18.01 -2.33 4.18
C THR A 144 -17.22 -3.59 3.80
N GLY A 145 -17.23 -4.61 4.65
CA GLY A 145 -16.61 -5.90 4.32
C GLY A 145 -17.20 -6.52 3.05
N ALA A 146 -18.50 -6.35 2.82
CA ALA A 146 -19.15 -6.79 1.59
C ALA A 146 -18.56 -6.08 0.36
N GLN A 147 -18.34 -4.77 0.41
CA GLN A 147 -17.69 -4.00 -0.67
C GLN A 147 -16.21 -4.37 -0.85
N LEU A 148 -15.50 -4.65 0.25
CA LEU A 148 -14.11 -5.13 0.21
C LEU A 148 -14.02 -6.51 -0.47
N LEU A 149 -14.95 -7.42 -0.17
CA LEU A 149 -15.03 -8.71 -0.82
C LEU A 149 -15.33 -8.56 -2.33
N GLU A 150 -16.27 -7.69 -2.70
CA GLU A 150 -16.58 -7.39 -4.10
C GLU A 150 -15.38 -6.80 -4.84
N ALA A 151 -14.60 -5.92 -4.19
CA ALA A 151 -13.39 -5.35 -4.77
C ALA A 151 -12.34 -6.43 -5.09
N LEU A 152 -12.14 -7.40 -4.19
CA LEU A 152 -11.21 -8.51 -4.39
C LEU A 152 -11.73 -9.53 -5.43
N GLU A 153 -13.03 -9.80 -5.46
CA GLU A 153 -13.68 -10.62 -6.50
C GLU A 153 -13.44 -10.01 -7.89
N ALA A 154 -13.72 -8.71 -8.05
CA ALA A 154 -13.50 -7.99 -9.30
C ALA A 154 -12.02 -7.93 -9.69
N ALA A 155 -11.12 -7.73 -8.74
CA ALA A 155 -9.68 -7.64 -8.98
C ALA A 155 -9.08 -8.97 -9.46
N SER A 156 -9.66 -10.09 -9.08
CA SER A 156 -9.19 -11.45 -9.42
C SER A 156 -9.88 -12.07 -10.63
N GLN A 157 -10.78 -11.33 -11.32
CA GLN A 157 -11.64 -11.86 -12.39
C GLN A 157 -10.91 -12.55 -13.54
N ALA A 158 -9.67 -12.12 -13.84
CA ALA A 158 -8.90 -12.60 -14.98
C ALA A 158 -7.91 -13.73 -14.64
N LEU A 159 -7.83 -14.14 -13.37
CA LEU A 159 -7.03 -15.30 -12.98
C LEU A 159 -7.64 -16.62 -13.53
N PRO A 160 -6.84 -17.62 -13.82
CA PRO A 160 -5.38 -17.64 -13.71
C PRO A 160 -4.69 -16.74 -14.75
N TYR A 161 -3.51 -16.23 -14.36
CA TYR A 161 -2.70 -15.39 -15.23
C TYR A 161 -2.23 -16.17 -16.48
N THR A 162 -2.39 -15.54 -17.63
CA THR A 162 -1.82 -15.96 -18.92
C THR A 162 -1.41 -14.72 -19.69
N GLN A 163 -0.64 -14.86 -20.77
CA GLN A 163 -0.31 -13.71 -21.63
C GLN A 163 -1.56 -13.03 -22.21
N ASP A 164 -2.60 -13.80 -22.49
CA ASP A 164 -3.88 -13.26 -23.01
C ASP A 164 -4.68 -12.51 -21.93
N THR A 165 -4.52 -12.86 -20.66
CA THR A 165 -5.21 -12.21 -19.53
C THR A 165 -4.36 -11.16 -18.82
N ALA A 166 -3.09 -10.99 -19.19
CA ALA A 166 -2.12 -10.14 -18.51
C ALA A 166 -2.60 -8.69 -18.28
N ALA A 167 -3.27 -8.10 -19.28
CA ALA A 167 -3.81 -6.74 -19.17
C ALA A 167 -4.90 -6.66 -18.09
N ALA A 168 -5.83 -7.62 -18.05
CA ALA A 168 -6.91 -7.67 -17.08
C ALA A 168 -6.41 -8.06 -15.67
N CYS A 169 -5.36 -8.87 -15.57
CA CYS A 169 -4.72 -9.22 -14.30
C CYS A 169 -3.94 -8.04 -13.66
N ALA A 170 -3.80 -6.90 -14.33
CA ALA A 170 -3.22 -5.69 -13.73
C ALA A 170 -3.97 -5.23 -12.48
N SER A 171 -5.24 -5.57 -12.37
CA SER A 171 -6.08 -5.27 -11.20
C SER A 171 -5.86 -6.16 -9.98
N PHE A 172 -5.13 -7.30 -10.11
CA PHE A 172 -4.91 -8.22 -8.99
C PHE A 172 -4.30 -7.52 -7.77
N MET A 173 -4.87 -7.74 -6.57
CA MET A 173 -4.52 -6.98 -5.38
C MET A 173 -3.51 -7.70 -4.50
N GLN A 174 -2.38 -7.03 -4.24
CA GLN A 174 -1.48 -7.28 -3.12
C GLN A 174 -2.11 -6.68 -1.86
N VAL A 175 -1.93 -7.29 -0.69
CA VAL A 175 -2.68 -6.89 0.52
C VAL A 175 -1.83 -6.88 1.78
N SER A 176 -2.22 -6.02 2.74
CA SER A 176 -1.75 -6.06 4.13
C SER A 176 -2.93 -5.90 5.10
N GLY A 177 -2.85 -6.58 6.22
CA GLY A 177 -3.90 -6.59 7.24
C GLY A 177 -5.03 -7.56 6.95
N LEU A 178 -5.02 -8.30 5.85
CA LEU A 178 -6.00 -9.36 5.57
C LEU A 178 -5.36 -10.55 4.85
N SER A 179 -6.05 -11.66 4.83
CA SER A 179 -5.72 -12.81 3.97
C SER A 179 -6.95 -13.28 3.20
N TYR A 180 -6.75 -13.65 1.94
CA TYR A 180 -7.83 -14.12 1.08
C TYR A 180 -7.41 -15.26 0.15
N THR A 181 -8.40 -16.01 -0.31
CA THR A 181 -8.23 -17.10 -1.28
C THR A 181 -9.04 -16.80 -2.53
N VAL A 182 -8.47 -17.09 -3.68
CA VAL A 182 -9.14 -17.08 -4.99
C VAL A 182 -9.28 -18.52 -5.49
N ASP A 183 -10.49 -19.01 -5.60
CA ASP A 183 -10.82 -20.30 -6.19
C ASP A 183 -10.96 -20.15 -7.71
N THR A 184 -9.86 -20.49 -8.45
CA THR A 184 -9.85 -20.41 -9.92
C THR A 184 -10.63 -21.52 -10.59
N GLY A 185 -11.03 -22.55 -9.86
CA GLY A 185 -11.97 -23.58 -10.33
C GLY A 185 -13.41 -23.06 -10.52
N LYS A 186 -13.72 -21.89 -9.96
CA LYS A 186 -14.97 -21.17 -10.18
C LYS A 186 -14.79 -20.10 -11.24
N GLU A 187 -15.74 -19.98 -12.15
CA GLU A 187 -15.75 -18.88 -13.11
C GLU A 187 -16.18 -17.57 -12.42
N PHE A 188 -15.57 -16.46 -12.86
CA PHE A 188 -16.03 -15.14 -12.47
C PHE A 188 -17.39 -14.86 -13.12
N ASP A 189 -18.39 -14.54 -12.32
CA ASP A 189 -19.74 -14.23 -12.79
C ASP A 189 -19.77 -12.78 -13.32
N ARG A 190 -19.73 -12.64 -14.64
CA ARG A 190 -19.62 -11.36 -15.34
C ARG A 190 -20.96 -10.65 -15.37
N GLY A 191 -21.00 -9.47 -14.75
CA GLY A 191 -22.09 -8.52 -14.87
C GLY A 191 -21.86 -7.49 -15.98
N GLU A 192 -22.12 -6.23 -15.68
CA GLU A 192 -21.94 -5.11 -16.59
C GLU A 192 -20.46 -4.90 -16.94
N ALA A 193 -20.16 -4.61 -18.21
CA ALA A 193 -18.81 -4.26 -18.65
C ALA A 193 -18.33 -2.98 -17.94
N TYR A 194 -17.05 -2.99 -17.52
CA TYR A 194 -16.37 -1.87 -16.87
C TYR A 194 -15.02 -1.61 -17.54
N GLY A 195 -14.93 -0.57 -18.36
CA GLY A 195 -13.76 -0.32 -19.20
C GLY A 195 -13.58 -1.36 -20.31
N ASP A 196 -12.32 -1.54 -20.75
CA ASP A 196 -12.01 -2.35 -21.92
C ASP A 196 -11.80 -3.84 -21.61
N HIS A 197 -11.40 -4.17 -20.37
CA HIS A 197 -10.96 -5.52 -20.00
C HIS A 197 -11.67 -6.08 -18.77
N TRP A 198 -12.49 -5.29 -18.08
CA TRP A 198 -13.08 -5.66 -16.79
C TRP A 198 -14.59 -5.68 -16.83
N PHE A 199 -15.16 -6.37 -15.84
CA PHE A 199 -16.60 -6.46 -15.62
C PHE A 199 -16.88 -6.25 -14.14
N LYS A 200 -18.04 -5.69 -13.82
CA LYS A 200 -18.57 -5.74 -12.46
C LYS A 200 -18.95 -7.19 -12.15
N ALA A 201 -18.82 -7.62 -10.90
CA ALA A 201 -19.29 -8.91 -10.48
C ALA A 201 -20.84 -8.93 -10.48
N ALA A 202 -21.46 -9.94 -11.13
CA ALA A 202 -22.90 -10.15 -11.05
C ALA A 202 -23.26 -10.88 -9.76
N SER A 203 -22.38 -11.77 -9.28
CA SER A 203 -22.45 -12.42 -7.97
C SER A 203 -21.04 -12.65 -7.42
N LEU A 204 -20.92 -12.87 -6.12
CA LEU A 204 -19.65 -13.14 -5.43
C LEU A 204 -19.58 -14.64 -5.09
N GLY A 205 -18.42 -15.24 -5.22
CA GLY A 205 -18.28 -16.67 -4.87
C GLY A 205 -16.91 -17.26 -5.15
N ARG A 206 -16.07 -16.53 -5.84
CA ARG A 206 -14.72 -16.96 -6.20
C ARG A 206 -13.69 -16.60 -5.14
N VAL A 207 -13.89 -15.46 -4.48
CA VAL A 207 -13.03 -14.95 -3.41
C VAL A 207 -13.63 -15.24 -2.04
N SER A 208 -12.78 -15.61 -1.11
CA SER A 208 -13.11 -15.67 0.31
C SER A 208 -12.05 -14.96 1.13
N ILE A 209 -12.47 -14.11 2.09
CA ILE A 209 -11.57 -13.46 3.05
C ILE A 209 -11.64 -14.28 4.34
N ALA A 210 -10.49 -14.82 4.78
CA ALA A 210 -10.46 -15.65 5.98
C ALA A 210 -10.46 -14.78 7.24
N GLN A 211 -9.62 -13.76 7.26
CA GLN A 211 -9.43 -12.89 8.42
C GLN A 211 -8.99 -11.49 8.01
N VAL A 212 -9.25 -10.53 8.90
CA VAL A 212 -8.73 -9.17 8.84
C VAL A 212 -8.06 -8.88 10.19
N ASN A 213 -6.76 -8.55 10.16
CA ASN A 213 -5.94 -8.23 11.33
C ASN A 213 -6.06 -9.26 12.49
N GLY A 214 -6.14 -10.56 12.14
CA GLY A 214 -6.25 -11.65 13.09
C GLY A 214 -7.67 -11.92 13.62
N LEU A 215 -8.66 -11.11 13.22
CA LEU A 215 -10.08 -11.30 13.55
C LEU A 215 -10.80 -12.00 12.39
N PRO A 216 -11.86 -12.79 12.66
CA PRO A 216 -12.70 -13.31 11.60
C PRO A 216 -13.24 -12.19 10.72
N PHE A 217 -13.30 -12.43 9.41
CA PHE A 217 -13.87 -11.46 8.48
C PHE A 217 -15.35 -11.19 8.79
N ASP A 218 -15.73 -9.93 8.77
CA ASP A 218 -17.10 -9.46 8.96
C ASP A 218 -17.54 -8.59 7.79
N ALA A 219 -18.54 -9.05 7.05
CA ALA A 219 -19.06 -8.35 5.88
C ALA A 219 -19.79 -7.04 6.21
N ASP A 220 -20.28 -6.90 7.43
CA ASP A 220 -21.03 -5.73 7.89
C ASP A 220 -20.14 -4.66 8.55
N SER A 221 -18.89 -5.02 8.93
CA SER A 221 -17.92 -4.07 9.48
C SER A 221 -17.43 -3.10 8.42
N THR A 222 -17.08 -1.87 8.85
CA THR A 222 -16.44 -0.88 7.97
C THR A 222 -14.93 -0.92 8.16
N TYR A 223 -14.21 -1.01 7.05
CA TYR A 223 -12.76 -1.00 6.98
C TYR A 223 -12.26 0.27 6.31
N ALA A 224 -11.21 0.87 6.86
CA ALA A 224 -10.43 1.90 6.19
C ALA A 224 -9.41 1.22 5.27
N VAL A 225 -9.64 1.29 3.98
CA VAL A 225 -8.78 0.70 2.96
C VAL A 225 -7.79 1.73 2.47
N ILE A 226 -6.51 1.51 2.74
CA ILE A 226 -5.43 2.37 2.29
C ILE A 226 -4.98 1.88 0.90
N THR A 227 -5.03 2.77 -0.07
CA THR A 227 -4.79 2.39 -1.47
C THR A 227 -4.24 3.57 -2.30
N SER A 228 -4.30 3.48 -3.62
CA SER A 228 -3.89 4.55 -4.54
C SER A 228 -5.06 5.46 -4.92
N ASN A 229 -4.73 6.70 -5.30
CA ASN A 229 -5.69 7.59 -5.98
C ASN A 229 -6.25 6.98 -7.29
N ALA A 230 -5.53 6.07 -7.93
CA ALA A 230 -6.01 5.35 -9.11
C ALA A 230 -7.19 4.43 -8.77
N ASN A 231 -7.03 3.60 -7.72
CA ASN A 231 -8.10 2.72 -7.24
C ASN A 231 -9.30 3.54 -6.70
N PHE A 232 -9.03 4.61 -5.93
CA PHE A 232 -10.05 5.54 -5.46
C PHE A 232 -10.94 6.07 -6.61
N ASN A 233 -10.33 6.43 -7.74
CA ASN A 233 -11.02 6.94 -8.92
C ASN A 233 -11.63 5.84 -9.82
N GLY A 234 -11.50 4.57 -9.46
CA GLY A 234 -12.10 3.44 -10.17
C GLY A 234 -11.32 3.01 -11.41
N MET A 235 -10.00 3.19 -11.45
CA MET A 235 -9.17 2.66 -12.54
C MET A 235 -9.16 1.12 -12.52
N ASP A 236 -8.91 0.53 -13.67
CA ASP A 236 -8.91 -0.92 -13.87
C ASP A 236 -10.26 -1.53 -13.41
N SER A 237 -10.26 -2.56 -12.57
CA SER A 237 -11.48 -3.16 -12.01
C SER A 237 -11.99 -2.47 -10.72
N SER A 238 -11.45 -1.30 -10.36
CA SER A 238 -11.65 -0.69 -9.03
C SER A 238 -12.99 0.05 -8.87
N TYR A 239 -14.04 -0.35 -9.58
CA TYR A 239 -15.37 0.25 -9.49
C TYR A 239 -15.96 0.21 -8.07
N ALA A 240 -15.66 -0.87 -7.30
CA ALA A 240 -16.15 -1.01 -5.93
C ALA A 240 -15.50 0.02 -4.98
N PHE A 241 -14.21 0.34 -5.17
CA PHE A 241 -13.54 1.42 -4.44
C PHE A 241 -14.19 2.77 -4.74
N LYS A 242 -14.40 3.08 -6.03
CA LYS A 242 -15.06 4.33 -6.43
C LYS A 242 -16.46 4.44 -5.85
N ALA A 243 -17.26 3.39 -5.96
CA ALA A 243 -18.62 3.37 -5.43
C ALA A 243 -18.65 3.56 -3.90
N ALA A 244 -17.72 2.95 -3.17
CA ALA A 244 -17.60 3.13 -1.73
C ALA A 244 -17.15 4.56 -1.38
N ALA A 245 -16.18 5.12 -2.11
CA ALA A 245 -15.73 6.50 -1.90
C ALA A 245 -16.85 7.53 -2.15
N GLU A 246 -17.68 7.33 -3.17
CA GLU A 246 -18.83 8.18 -3.45
C GLU A 246 -19.95 8.08 -2.39
N GLN A 247 -20.01 6.97 -1.63
CA GLN A 247 -20.99 6.74 -0.58
C GLN A 247 -20.54 7.24 0.80
N ASN A 248 -19.25 7.48 0.98
CA ASN A 248 -18.68 7.87 2.26
C ASN A 248 -17.79 9.11 2.11
N ASP A 249 -18.28 10.24 2.59
CA ASP A 249 -17.66 11.58 2.50
C ASP A 249 -16.34 11.70 3.30
N LYS A 250 -16.01 10.70 4.14
CA LYS A 250 -14.71 10.59 4.83
C LYS A 250 -13.64 9.95 3.97
N SER A 251 -14.02 9.34 2.83
CA SER A 251 -13.06 8.79 1.88
C SER A 251 -12.37 9.94 1.14
N THR A 252 -11.02 9.90 1.07
CA THR A 252 -10.25 11.00 0.49
C THR A 252 -8.94 10.55 -0.16
N ILE A 253 -8.42 11.40 -1.05
CA ILE A 253 -7.06 11.28 -1.61
C ILE A 253 -6.17 12.25 -0.84
N THR A 254 -5.22 11.72 -0.09
CA THR A 254 -4.30 12.52 0.72
C THR A 254 -3.27 13.27 -0.13
N THR A 255 -2.49 14.15 0.49
CA THR A 255 -1.35 14.82 -0.17
C THR A 255 -0.11 13.93 -0.27
N ALA A 256 -0.06 12.81 0.50
CA ALA A 256 1.10 11.92 0.55
C ALA A 256 1.35 11.20 -0.78
N VAL A 257 2.59 11.25 -1.25
CA VAL A 257 3.05 10.50 -2.42
C VAL A 257 3.44 9.08 -1.98
N VAL A 258 2.94 8.07 -2.68
CA VAL A 258 3.13 6.67 -2.29
C VAL A 258 4.60 6.29 -2.13
N ARG A 259 5.47 6.67 -3.09
CA ARG A 259 6.91 6.36 -3.01
C ARG A 259 7.58 6.94 -1.77
N ASP A 260 7.19 8.14 -1.37
CA ASP A 260 7.73 8.80 -0.18
C ASP A 260 7.30 8.05 1.08
N VAL A 261 6.06 7.55 1.12
CA VAL A 261 5.56 6.69 2.21
C VAL A 261 6.31 5.36 2.29
N ILE A 262 6.59 4.72 1.15
CA ILE A 262 7.38 3.48 1.12
C ILE A 262 8.80 3.74 1.64
N TRP A 263 9.43 4.82 1.18
CA TRP A 263 10.76 5.20 1.66
C TRP A 263 10.77 5.51 3.16
N GLN A 264 9.78 6.25 3.63
CA GLN A 264 9.61 6.56 5.05
C GLN A 264 9.46 5.29 5.90
N TYR A 265 8.66 4.32 5.46
CA TYR A 265 8.53 3.03 6.12
C TYR A 265 9.86 2.28 6.22
N ILE A 266 10.61 2.20 5.12
CA ILE A 266 11.92 1.56 5.09
C ILE A 266 12.88 2.25 6.06
N ALA A 267 12.89 3.58 6.09
CA ALA A 267 13.78 4.35 6.97
C ALA A 267 13.36 4.28 8.45
N GLU A 268 12.10 4.56 8.76
CA GLU A 268 11.64 4.77 10.14
C GLU A 268 11.22 3.46 10.83
N ALA A 269 10.57 2.54 10.11
CA ALA A 269 10.09 1.30 10.69
C ALA A 269 11.10 0.15 10.56
N LEU A 270 11.83 0.09 9.44
CA LEU A 270 12.77 -0.99 9.16
C LEU A 270 14.24 -0.58 9.40
N GLY A 271 14.54 0.68 9.74
CA GLY A 271 15.89 1.17 10.00
C GLY A 271 16.82 1.06 8.78
N ASN A 272 16.30 1.31 7.58
CA ASN A 272 16.95 1.21 6.27
C ASN A 272 17.34 -0.23 5.85
N VAL A 273 16.82 -1.28 6.53
CA VAL A 273 17.12 -2.68 6.19
C VAL A 273 15.83 -3.45 5.98
N VAL A 274 15.58 -3.84 4.73
CA VAL A 274 14.52 -4.79 4.40
C VAL A 274 15.07 -6.20 4.66
N GLY A 275 14.64 -6.78 5.78
CA GLY A 275 15.22 -8.01 6.32
C GLY A 275 14.60 -9.29 5.78
N ALA A 276 14.93 -10.38 6.45
CA ALA A 276 14.54 -11.74 6.06
C ALA A 276 13.02 -11.98 6.06
N GLU A 277 12.23 -11.14 6.74
CA GLU A 277 10.77 -11.19 6.73
C GLU A 277 10.18 -10.98 5.33
N TYR A 278 10.92 -10.29 4.44
CA TYR A 278 10.57 -10.09 3.04
C TYR A 278 11.37 -10.97 2.06
N ALA A 279 12.05 -12.03 2.54
CA ALA A 279 12.77 -12.95 1.66
C ALA A 279 11.82 -13.81 0.78
N ALA A 280 10.55 -13.94 1.18
CA ALA A 280 9.51 -14.66 0.46
C ALA A 280 8.14 -14.02 0.71
N PRO A 281 7.12 -14.28 -0.13
CA PRO A 281 5.74 -13.90 0.13
C PRO A 281 5.24 -14.44 1.48
N GLN A 282 4.37 -13.69 2.15
CA GLN A 282 3.95 -13.96 3.54
C GLN A 282 2.71 -14.84 3.65
N ALA A 283 2.29 -15.47 2.55
CA ALA A 283 1.13 -16.37 2.48
C ALA A 283 -0.21 -15.70 2.87
N ARG A 284 -0.39 -14.45 2.47
CA ARG A 284 -1.63 -13.70 2.64
C ARG A 284 -2.66 -14.02 1.56
N ILE A 285 -2.18 -14.48 0.39
CA ILE A 285 -3.00 -14.72 -0.78
C ILE A 285 -2.81 -16.16 -1.25
N SER A 286 -3.91 -16.90 -1.30
CA SER A 286 -3.93 -18.25 -1.87
C SER A 286 -4.68 -18.26 -3.20
N ILE A 287 -4.14 -18.94 -4.20
CA ILE A 287 -4.81 -19.18 -5.49
C ILE A 287 -4.93 -20.68 -5.67
N GLU A 288 -6.16 -21.20 -5.73
CA GLU A 288 -6.51 -22.62 -5.77
C GLU A 288 -7.15 -23.00 -7.11
#